data_6763a85de961c10b16692e4a0de67b34
#
_entry.id   6763a85de961c10b16692e4a0de67b34
#
_cell.length_a   1.000
_cell.length_b   1.000
_cell.length_c   1.000
_cell.angle_alpha   90.00
_cell.angle_beta   90.00
_cell.angle_gamma   90.00
#
_symmetry.space_group_name_H-M   'P 1'
#
loop_
_entity.id
_entity.type
_entity.pdbx_description
1 polymer ?
#
loop_
_entity_poly.entity_id
_entity_poly.type
_entity_poly.pdbx_seq_one_letter_code
_entity_poly.pdbx_strand_id
1 'polypeptide(L)' 'AVVMTRKEIELLCYLLTHRGQILSREHLLKNVWDSNGFVLERTVDVHITHLRKKLGQYGKRIVTKSRYGYLFSV' A
#
# COMPACT_ATOMS: atom_id res chain seq x y z
N ALA A 1 21.26 1.70 3.34
CA ALA A 1 20.07 2.57 3.27
C ALA A 1 19.07 1.99 2.27
N VAL A 2 17.80 2.09 2.60
CA VAL A 2 16.74 1.61 1.74
C VAL A 2 16.26 2.75 0.84
N VAL A 3 16.31 2.50 -0.47
CA VAL A 3 15.83 3.49 -1.44
C VAL A 3 14.38 3.18 -1.77
N MET A 4 13.50 4.12 -1.50
CA MET A 4 12.09 3.98 -1.81
C MET A 4 11.70 4.92 -2.95
N THR A 5 10.87 4.44 -3.85
CA THR A 5 10.34 5.29 -4.92
C THR A 5 9.34 6.25 -4.30
N ARG A 6 9.08 7.34 -5.04
CA ARG A 6 8.10 8.33 -4.59
C ARG A 6 6.73 7.70 -4.34
N LYS A 7 6.32 6.80 -5.24
CA LYS A 7 5.03 6.13 -5.12
C LYS A 7 4.97 5.23 -3.89
N GLU A 8 6.09 4.57 -3.57
CA GLU A 8 6.16 3.74 -2.37
C GLU A 8 6.04 4.58 -1.11
N ILE A 9 6.67 5.75 -1.10
CA ILE A 9 6.59 6.67 0.03
C ILE A 9 5.15 7.17 0.19
N GLU A 10 4.51 7.56 -0.92
CA GLU A 10 3.13 8.01 -0.89
C GLU A 10 2.19 6.94 -0.36
N LEU A 11 2.38 5.70 -0.82
CA LEU A 11 1.57 4.57 -0.37
C LEU A 11 1.76 4.31 1.12
N LEU A 12 3.00 4.31 1.58
CA LEU A 12 3.30 4.09 3.00
C LEU A 12 2.67 5.19 3.86
N CYS A 13 2.82 6.45 3.45
CA CYS A 13 2.25 7.57 4.18
C CYS A 13 0.73 7.46 4.27
N TYR A 14 0.10 7.05 3.19
CA TYR A 14 -1.35 6.88 3.17
C TYR A 14 -1.79 5.77 4.11
N LEU A 15 -1.08 4.64 4.08
CA LEU A 15 -1.36 3.52 4.97
C LEU A 15 -1.20 3.93 6.44
N LEU A 16 -0.14 4.68 6.75
CA LEU A 16 0.12 5.14 8.12
C LEU A 16 -0.95 6.12 8.60
N THR A 17 -1.34 7.04 7.72
CA THR A 17 -2.38 8.02 8.04
C THR A 17 -3.70 7.33 8.38
N HIS A 18 -3.98 6.21 7.70
CA HIS A 18 -5.21 5.46 7.88
C HIS A 18 -4.97 4.12 8.60
N ARG A 19 -3.92 4.07 9.42
CA ARG A 19 -3.61 2.82 10.12
C ARG A 19 -4.80 2.33 10.94
N GLY A 20 -4.97 1.01 10.95
CA GLY A 20 -6.10 0.39 11.63
C GLY A 20 -7.35 0.27 10.76
N GLN A 21 -7.35 0.89 9.59
CA GLN A 21 -8.47 0.81 8.66
C GLN A 21 -8.14 -0.10 7.49
N ILE A 22 -9.12 -0.87 7.07
CA ILE A 22 -8.97 -1.70 5.87
C ILE A 22 -9.20 -0.82 4.64
N LEU A 23 -8.19 -0.75 3.78
CA LEU A 23 -8.23 0.07 2.58
C LEU A 23 -8.29 -0.84 1.36
N SER A 24 -9.34 -0.71 0.55
CA SER A 24 -9.48 -1.52 -0.65
C SER A 24 -8.43 -1.12 -1.69
N ARG A 25 -8.13 -2.04 -2.62
CA ARG A 25 -7.23 -1.73 -3.72
C ARG A 25 -7.75 -0.57 -4.56
N GLU A 26 -9.05 -0.58 -4.81
CA GLU A 26 -9.69 0.50 -5.55
C GLU A 26 -9.53 1.84 -4.85
N HIS A 27 -9.72 1.85 -3.53
CA HIS A 27 -9.54 3.05 -2.73
C HIS A 27 -8.09 3.57 -2.82
N LEU A 28 -7.12 2.66 -2.74
CA LEU A 28 -5.71 3.04 -2.85
C LEU A 28 -5.37 3.57 -4.23
N LEU A 29 -5.89 2.95 -5.29
CA LEU A 29 -5.69 3.43 -6.65
C LEU A 29 -6.22 4.85 -6.81
N LYS A 30 -7.38 5.12 -6.26
CA LYS A 30 -8.03 6.41 -6.38
C LYS A 30 -7.28 7.50 -5.63
N ASN A 31 -6.75 7.19 -4.47
CA ASN A 31 -6.18 8.19 -3.56
C ASN A 31 -4.66 8.29 -3.61
N VAL A 32 -3.97 7.23 -3.97
CA VAL A 32 -2.51 7.23 -4.05
C VAL A 32 -2.03 7.39 -5.48
N TRP A 33 -2.68 6.71 -6.42
CA TRP A 33 -2.27 6.76 -7.83
C TRP A 33 -2.98 7.83 -8.63
N ASP A 34 -4.09 8.34 -8.13
CA ASP A 34 -4.91 9.33 -8.84
C ASP A 34 -5.14 8.84 -10.28
N SER A 35 -5.51 7.58 -10.38
CA SER A 35 -5.59 6.90 -11.65
C SER A 35 -6.87 7.26 -12.41
N ASN A 36 -6.73 7.54 -13.70
CA ASN A 36 -7.86 7.77 -14.58
C ASN A 36 -8.36 6.46 -15.19
N GLY A 37 -8.24 5.38 -14.43
CA GLY A 37 -8.68 4.07 -14.87
C GLY A 37 -7.67 3.27 -15.66
N PHE A 38 -6.44 3.78 -15.77
CA PHE A 38 -5.38 3.12 -16.53
C PHE A 38 -4.47 2.24 -15.68
N VAL A 39 -4.58 2.33 -14.37
CA VAL A 39 -3.77 1.52 -13.46
C VAL A 39 -4.60 0.37 -12.92
N LEU A 40 -4.07 -0.83 -13.03
CA LEU A 40 -4.76 -2.04 -12.59
C LEU A 40 -4.59 -2.23 -11.07
N GLU A 41 -5.56 -2.90 -10.45
CA GLU A 41 -5.50 -3.22 -9.03
C GLU A 41 -4.27 -4.03 -8.66
N ARG A 42 -3.79 -4.89 -9.56
CA ARG A 42 -2.58 -5.68 -9.32
C ARG A 42 -1.35 -4.79 -9.12
N THR A 43 -1.39 -3.56 -9.64
CA THR A 43 -0.30 -2.61 -9.44
C THR A 43 -0.14 -2.30 -7.96
N VAL A 44 -1.26 -2.21 -7.24
CA VAL A 44 -1.24 -2.01 -5.80
C VAL A 44 -0.54 -3.20 -5.14
N ASP A 45 -0.89 -4.42 -5.54
CA ASP A 45 -0.31 -5.63 -4.95
C ASP A 45 1.21 -5.68 -5.13
N VAL A 46 1.68 -5.31 -6.33
CA VAL A 46 3.10 -5.28 -6.63
C VAL A 46 3.83 -4.27 -5.73
N HIS A 47 3.25 -3.07 -5.60
CA HIS A 47 3.84 -2.03 -4.77
C HIS A 47 3.86 -2.43 -3.29
N ILE A 48 2.79 -3.08 -2.83
CA ILE A 48 2.73 -3.57 -1.44
C ILE A 48 3.83 -4.61 -1.21
N THR A 49 4.02 -5.52 -2.16
CA THR A 49 5.06 -6.55 -2.05
C THR A 49 6.45 -5.93 -1.93
N HIS A 50 6.74 -4.94 -2.80
CA HIS A 50 8.02 -4.25 -2.76
C HIS A 50 8.20 -3.46 -1.47
N LEU A 51 7.15 -2.79 -1.05
CA LEU A 51 7.17 -2.00 0.18
C LEU A 51 7.44 -2.87 1.41
N ARG A 52 6.78 -4.03 1.48
CA ARG A 52 7.00 -4.97 2.58
C ARG A 52 8.46 -5.40 2.67
N LYS A 53 9.06 -5.69 1.51
CA LYS A 53 10.48 -6.08 1.46
C LYS A 53 11.38 -4.97 1.96
N LYS A 54 11.12 -3.74 1.52
CA LYS A 54 11.93 -2.60 1.88
C LYS A 54 11.81 -2.22 3.35
N LEU A 55 10.65 -2.47 3.95
CA LEU A 55 10.43 -2.18 5.36
C LEU A 55 11.02 -3.26 6.28
N GLY A 56 11.42 -4.40 5.73
CA GLY A 56 11.98 -5.48 6.53
C GLY A 56 10.98 -5.98 7.55
N GLN A 57 11.39 -5.99 8.82
CA GLN A 57 10.52 -6.48 9.89
C GLN A 57 9.23 -5.68 10.03
N TYR A 58 9.25 -4.40 9.67
CA TYR A 58 8.06 -3.55 9.76
C TYR A 58 7.06 -3.87 8.65
N GLY A 59 7.49 -4.55 7.60
CA GLY A 59 6.59 -4.96 6.52
C GLY A 59 5.48 -5.88 6.98
N LYS A 60 5.68 -6.57 8.10
CA LYS A 60 4.67 -7.45 8.68
C LYS A 60 3.45 -6.69 9.18
N ARG A 61 3.60 -5.39 9.41
CA ARG A 61 2.48 -4.55 9.85
C ARG A 61 1.51 -4.24 8.71
N ILE A 62 1.95 -4.45 7.47
CA ILE A 62 1.05 -4.34 6.33
C ILE A 62 0.39 -5.70 6.14
N VAL A 63 -0.85 -5.79 6.55
CA VAL A 63 -1.61 -7.05 6.56
C VAL A 63 -2.51 -7.11 5.34
N THR A 64 -2.51 -8.26 4.66
CA THR A 64 -3.44 -8.50 3.57
C THR A 64 -4.75 -9.02 4.15
N LYS A 65 -5.85 -8.31 3.88
CA LYS A 65 -7.18 -8.77 4.21
C LYS A 65 -7.80 -9.27 2.92
N SER A 66 -7.77 -10.59 2.76
CA SER A 66 -8.27 -11.23 1.55
C SER A 66 -9.65 -10.72 1.16
N ARG A 67 -9.83 -10.32 -0.10
CA ARG A 67 -11.06 -9.78 -0.67
C ARG A 67 -11.40 -8.35 -0.23
N TYR A 68 -10.75 -7.84 0.82
CA TYR A 68 -11.08 -6.50 1.34
C TYR A 68 -10.01 -5.47 1.05
N GLY A 69 -8.75 -5.86 1.05
CA GLY A 69 -7.66 -4.95 0.77
C GLY A 69 -6.50 -5.08 1.74
N TYR A 70 -5.97 -3.94 2.14
CA TYR A 70 -4.78 -3.89 2.99
C TYR A 70 -5.03 -3.04 4.22
N LEU A 71 -4.29 -3.38 5.27
CA LEU A 71 -4.43 -2.71 6.56
C LEU A 71 -3.03 -2.53 7.16
N PHE A 72 -2.71 -1.32 7.61
CA PHE A 72 -1.50 -1.14 8.39
C PHE A 72 -1.85 -1.37 9.86
N SER A 73 -1.30 -2.44 10.42
CA SER A 73 -1.58 -2.82 11.80
C SER A 73 -0.83 -1.92 12.76
N VAL A 74 -1.52 -1.53 13.80
CA VAL A 74 -0.95 -0.66 14.84
C VAL A 74 -0.14 -1.49 15.83
#